data_1ef526000ddd4fada5d26944b91d7288
#
_entry.id   1ef526000ddd4fada5d26944b91d7288
#
_cell.length_a   1.000
_cell.length_b   1.000
_cell.length_c   1.000
_cell.angle_alpha   90.00
_cell.angle_beta   90.00
_cell.angle_gamma   90.00
#
_symmetry.space_group_name_H-M   'P 1'
#
loop_
_entity.id
_entity.type
_entity.pdbx_description
1 polymer ?
#
loop_
_entity_poly.entity_id
_entity_poly.type
_entity_poly.pdbx_seq_one_letter_code
_entity_poly.pdbx_strand_id
1 'polypeptide(L)'
;MALASADTYVVVVALPDMMAGVGLGIDELQRATPIISGFLLGYIAVLPLIGRLSDLVTRQRILLFCLALFIVGSAITAVSVELPVLVFGRVLQGIGGGGLVPATLALVADLWPAERRGTPLGVVGAVQELGSVLGPLLGAAVLVVAGWRAIFWLNVVLGIVIAVVLWLTAGPGRRPHLRVLPTTLGLLGIAAGLLALAAPTALASDVTLGIPFVPFAGTSRLATPLGASALVLLLAAVAVSSALPVDSGSRVALLRRVDLPGALCIAVALGALVLTFASANPEREVVGPWGWALVPLGLVAVAAYVWRHRTARDPLVSRGLMVTRSHGGSSTLVPALLVSLLVGVSLVAIVVDIPFLARLTVTGSQTTAALLLVRFLVALPVGALTGGWLLNRRGPAAVATSGLVLAGIGLTLMSGWGSGSLQSWWSTTPVLALAGFGLGLAIAPVNAAALAEAPDDAHGVVSSLVVLARMTGMVAGLALLTAVGLHRYYAAVAALPDQTRSGALAAAGVVQVQTVLLGGAMAAFAAALIALALSAPRAGTIRANDKGRRR
;
A
#
# COMPACT_ATOMS: atom_id res chain seq x y z
N MET A 1 -3.35 -10.16 2.00
CA MET A 1 -2.78 -9.29 0.96
C MET A 1 -3.82 -8.85 -0.07
N ALA A 2 -4.49 -9.75 -0.81
CA ALA A 2 -5.52 -9.37 -1.79
C ALA A 2 -6.58 -8.42 -1.22
N LEU A 3 -7.06 -8.66 0.00
CA LEU A 3 -8.06 -7.83 0.66
C LEU A 3 -7.58 -6.38 0.88
N ALA A 4 -6.34 -6.19 1.31
CA ALA A 4 -5.76 -4.85 1.51
C ALA A 4 -5.50 -4.14 0.17
N SER A 5 -5.08 -4.89 -0.87
CA SER A 5 -4.90 -4.34 -2.21
C SER A 5 -6.23 -3.98 -2.87
N ALA A 6 -7.26 -4.82 -2.73
CA ALA A 6 -8.61 -4.53 -3.21
C ALA A 6 -9.16 -3.25 -2.58
N ASP A 7 -8.96 -3.08 -1.27
CA ASP A 7 -9.45 -1.92 -0.52
C ASP A 7 -8.82 -0.59 -0.97
N THR A 8 -7.58 -0.61 -1.45
CA THR A 8 -6.91 0.58 -1.99
C THR A 8 -7.64 1.15 -3.20
N TYR A 9 -8.14 0.28 -4.07
CA TYR A 9 -8.73 0.68 -5.35
C TYR A 9 -10.26 0.77 -5.32
N VAL A 10 -10.92 0.01 -4.45
CA VAL A 10 -12.39 0.03 -4.31
C VAL A 10 -12.92 1.41 -3.93
N VAL A 11 -12.18 2.13 -3.08
CA VAL A 11 -12.57 3.46 -2.58
C VAL A 11 -12.64 4.50 -3.70
N VAL A 12 -11.83 4.36 -4.74
CA VAL A 12 -11.88 5.28 -5.89
C VAL A 12 -13.25 5.25 -6.57
N VAL A 13 -13.86 4.06 -6.66
CA VAL A 13 -15.20 3.89 -7.23
C VAL A 13 -16.29 4.33 -6.25
N ALA A 14 -16.10 4.09 -4.94
CA ALA A 14 -17.08 4.40 -3.90
C ALA A 14 -17.00 5.86 -3.39
N LEU A 15 -15.99 6.63 -3.79
CA LEU A 15 -15.73 7.96 -3.22
C LEU A 15 -16.92 8.92 -3.27
N PRO A 16 -17.66 9.06 -4.39
CA PRO A 16 -18.82 9.97 -4.43
C PRO A 16 -19.90 9.60 -3.39
N ASP A 17 -20.18 8.30 -3.24
CA ASP A 17 -21.17 7.80 -2.27
C ASP A 17 -20.67 7.95 -0.83
N MET A 18 -19.37 7.78 -0.60
CA MET A 18 -18.75 8.02 0.71
C MET A 18 -18.82 9.50 1.09
N MET A 19 -18.58 10.41 0.15
CA MET A 19 -18.71 11.86 0.34
C MET A 19 -20.13 12.22 0.75
N ALA A 20 -21.12 11.79 -0.04
CA ALA A 20 -22.53 11.99 0.29
C ALA A 20 -22.89 11.41 1.67
N GLY A 21 -22.33 10.24 2.00
CA GLY A 21 -22.56 9.55 3.28
C GLY A 21 -22.03 10.28 4.53
N VAL A 22 -21.12 11.25 4.37
CA VAL A 22 -20.57 12.10 5.44
C VAL A 22 -20.96 13.59 5.27
N GLY A 23 -21.94 13.87 4.39
CA GLY A 23 -22.49 15.21 4.20
C GLY A 23 -21.62 16.15 3.35
N LEU A 24 -20.74 15.60 2.50
CA LEU A 24 -19.93 16.39 1.55
C LEU A 24 -20.59 16.42 0.16
N GLY A 25 -20.64 17.61 -0.45
CA GLY A 25 -21.04 17.81 -1.84
C GLY A 25 -19.96 17.35 -2.82
N ILE A 26 -20.36 17.15 -4.09
CA ILE A 26 -19.41 16.76 -5.17
C ILE A 26 -18.40 17.89 -5.45
N ASP A 27 -18.75 19.12 -5.18
CA ASP A 27 -17.91 20.32 -5.26
C ASP A 27 -16.84 20.41 -4.17
N GLU A 28 -16.98 19.63 -3.09
CA GLU A 28 -16.04 19.56 -1.97
C GLU A 28 -15.01 18.41 -2.08
N LEU A 29 -14.68 17.97 -3.29
CA LEU A 29 -13.78 16.85 -3.55
C LEU A 29 -12.41 16.99 -2.83
N GLN A 30 -11.91 18.22 -2.68
CA GLN A 30 -10.65 18.47 -1.95
C GLN A 30 -10.75 18.08 -0.48
N ARG A 31 -11.91 18.32 0.17
CA ARG A 31 -12.16 17.91 1.56
C ARG A 31 -12.27 16.40 1.72
N ALA A 32 -12.60 15.69 0.64
CA ALA A 32 -12.71 14.23 0.61
C ALA A 32 -11.36 13.53 0.37
N THR A 33 -10.33 14.23 -0.11
CA THR A 33 -8.99 13.69 -0.36
C THR A 33 -8.43 12.84 0.81
N PRO A 34 -8.61 13.21 2.10
CA PRO A 34 -8.16 12.42 3.23
C PRO A 34 -8.79 11.03 3.33
N ILE A 35 -9.91 10.77 2.68
CA ILE A 35 -10.54 9.44 2.63
C ILE A 35 -9.61 8.43 1.94
N ILE A 36 -8.96 8.84 0.85
CA ILE A 36 -8.00 8.02 0.11
C ILE A 36 -6.60 8.14 0.72
N SER A 37 -6.12 9.37 0.91
CA SER A 37 -4.75 9.61 1.40
C SER A 37 -4.54 9.14 2.83
N GLY A 38 -5.56 9.12 3.68
CA GLY A 38 -5.49 8.59 5.04
C GLY A 38 -5.14 7.10 5.07
N PHE A 39 -5.73 6.29 4.21
CA PHE A 39 -5.36 4.88 4.06
C PHE A 39 -3.91 4.73 3.58
N LEU A 40 -3.53 5.44 2.52
CA LEU A 40 -2.17 5.39 1.98
C LEU A 40 -1.13 5.85 3.01
N LEU A 41 -1.44 6.90 3.76
CA LEU A 41 -0.59 7.41 4.84
C LEU A 41 -0.37 6.34 5.91
N GLY A 42 -1.46 5.74 6.43
CA GLY A 42 -1.38 4.66 7.40
C GLY A 42 -0.60 3.46 6.87
N TYR A 43 -0.86 3.09 5.61
CA TYR A 43 -0.20 1.97 4.93
C TYR A 43 1.31 2.17 4.83
N ILE A 44 1.76 3.33 4.31
CA ILE A 44 3.18 3.59 4.06
C ILE A 44 3.94 3.84 5.37
N ALA A 45 3.35 4.61 6.29
CA ALA A 45 4.00 5.02 7.54
C ALA A 45 4.35 3.83 8.45
N VAL A 46 3.54 2.77 8.42
CA VAL A 46 3.72 1.61 9.29
C VAL A 46 4.72 0.59 8.75
N LEU A 47 5.03 0.61 7.44
CA LEU A 47 5.85 -0.41 6.78
C LEU A 47 7.17 -0.72 7.50
N PRO A 48 8.04 0.28 7.80
CA PRO A 48 9.32 0.00 8.45
C PRO A 48 9.16 -0.55 9.88
N LEU A 49 8.15 -0.04 10.60
CA LEU A 49 7.85 -0.47 11.96
C LEU A 49 7.38 -1.93 12.00
N ILE A 50 6.41 -2.29 11.16
CA ILE A 50 5.90 -3.67 11.08
C ILE A 50 6.96 -4.61 10.52
N GLY A 51 7.78 -4.15 9.57
CA GLY A 51 8.93 -4.91 9.10
C GLY A 51 9.84 -5.31 10.27
N ARG A 52 10.25 -4.36 11.11
CA ARG A 52 11.09 -4.62 12.29
C ARG A 52 10.39 -5.47 13.34
N LEU A 53 9.11 -5.18 13.65
CA LEU A 53 8.31 -5.98 14.56
C LEU A 53 8.19 -7.44 14.08
N SER A 54 8.05 -7.64 12.78
CA SER A 54 7.93 -8.98 12.22
C SER A 54 9.24 -9.77 12.32
N ASP A 55 10.38 -9.13 12.50
CA ASP A 55 11.66 -9.80 12.78
C ASP A 55 11.86 -10.14 14.27
N LEU A 56 11.20 -9.38 15.15
CA LEU A 56 11.33 -9.55 16.61
C LEU A 56 10.23 -10.41 17.22
N VAL A 57 9.10 -10.58 16.53
CA VAL A 57 7.92 -11.32 16.99
C VAL A 57 7.56 -12.35 15.92
N THR A 58 6.90 -13.45 16.31
CA THR A 58 6.47 -14.48 15.36
C THR A 58 5.60 -13.88 14.25
N ARG A 59 5.92 -14.15 12.98
CA ARG A 59 5.25 -13.62 11.77
C ARG A 59 3.72 -13.75 11.86
N GLN A 60 3.25 -14.88 12.37
CA GLN A 60 1.82 -15.14 12.50
C GLN A 60 1.12 -14.19 13.48
N ARG A 61 1.76 -13.83 14.61
CA ARG A 61 1.19 -12.86 15.57
C ARG A 61 1.10 -11.48 14.95
N ILE A 62 2.10 -11.09 14.17
CA ILE A 62 2.08 -9.81 13.44
C ILE A 62 0.98 -9.81 12.37
N LEU A 63 0.82 -10.89 11.60
CA LEU A 63 -0.26 -11.01 10.62
C LEU A 63 -1.64 -10.89 11.26
N LEU A 64 -1.88 -11.59 12.39
CA LEU A 64 -3.15 -11.50 13.12
C LEU A 64 -3.38 -10.10 13.71
N PHE A 65 -2.34 -9.44 14.22
CA PHE A 65 -2.43 -8.07 14.72
C PHE A 65 -2.77 -7.08 13.61
N CYS A 66 -2.07 -7.14 12.48
CA CYS A 66 -2.35 -6.29 11.32
C CYS A 66 -3.76 -6.53 10.77
N LEU A 67 -4.19 -7.78 10.71
CA LEU A 67 -5.53 -8.13 10.27
C LEU A 67 -6.62 -7.63 11.24
N ALA A 68 -6.37 -7.70 12.55
CA ALA A 68 -7.28 -7.12 13.55
C ALA A 68 -7.40 -5.61 13.39
N LEU A 69 -6.29 -4.88 13.17
CA LEU A 69 -6.34 -3.43 12.90
C LEU A 69 -7.12 -3.13 11.61
N PHE A 70 -6.91 -3.93 10.56
CA PHE A 70 -7.65 -3.79 9.29
C PHE A 70 -9.15 -3.99 9.48
N ILE A 71 -9.56 -5.03 10.24
CA ILE A 71 -10.97 -5.33 10.55
C ILE A 71 -11.60 -4.18 11.35
N VAL A 72 -10.93 -3.71 12.41
CA VAL A 72 -11.44 -2.61 13.27
C VAL A 72 -11.54 -1.32 12.46
N GLY A 73 -10.52 -0.99 11.67
CA GLY A 73 -10.55 0.18 10.78
C GLY A 73 -11.68 0.11 9.76
N SER A 74 -11.91 -1.07 9.17
CA SER A 74 -13.03 -1.31 8.24
C SER A 74 -14.38 -1.14 8.94
N ALA A 75 -14.56 -1.67 10.15
CA ALA A 75 -15.78 -1.53 10.92
C ALA A 75 -16.06 -0.06 11.28
N ILE A 76 -15.04 0.70 11.74
CA ILE A 76 -15.16 2.13 12.01
C ILE A 76 -15.57 2.89 10.73
N THR A 77 -14.94 2.61 9.61
CA THR A 77 -15.27 3.23 8.32
C THR A 77 -16.72 2.93 7.92
N ALA A 78 -17.18 1.67 8.09
CA ALA A 78 -18.54 1.25 7.74
C ALA A 78 -19.62 1.97 8.52
N VAL A 79 -19.39 2.26 9.82
CA VAL A 79 -20.38 2.93 10.70
C VAL A 79 -20.23 4.45 10.73
N SER A 80 -19.21 5.01 10.08
CA SER A 80 -18.93 6.45 10.14
C SER A 80 -20.02 7.28 9.47
N VAL A 81 -20.32 8.43 10.07
CA VAL A 81 -21.20 9.47 9.54
C VAL A 81 -20.53 10.84 9.51
N GLU A 82 -19.34 10.95 10.12
CA GLU A 82 -18.53 12.16 10.19
C GLU A 82 -17.21 11.93 9.45
N LEU A 83 -16.76 12.92 8.66
CA LEU A 83 -15.51 12.82 7.91
C LEU A 83 -14.28 12.48 8.77
N PRO A 84 -14.05 13.11 9.95
CA PRO A 84 -12.89 12.77 10.77
C PRO A 84 -12.88 11.30 11.24
N VAL A 85 -14.04 10.75 11.59
CA VAL A 85 -14.19 9.35 12.01
C VAL A 85 -13.91 8.41 10.85
N LEU A 86 -14.44 8.73 9.67
CA LEU A 86 -14.21 7.98 8.45
C LEU A 86 -12.71 7.95 8.11
N VAL A 87 -12.04 9.10 8.13
CA VAL A 87 -10.60 9.22 7.86
C VAL A 87 -9.79 8.45 8.91
N PHE A 88 -10.15 8.53 10.20
CA PHE A 88 -9.49 7.74 11.24
C PHE A 88 -9.62 6.23 10.99
N GLY A 89 -10.81 5.76 10.62
CA GLY A 89 -11.03 4.36 10.22
C GLY A 89 -10.14 3.96 9.03
N ARG A 90 -10.02 4.83 8.03
CA ARG A 90 -9.15 4.63 6.86
C ARG A 90 -7.66 4.57 7.22
N VAL A 91 -7.18 5.45 8.11
CA VAL A 91 -5.79 5.41 8.60
C VAL A 91 -5.51 4.09 9.32
N LEU A 92 -6.40 3.69 10.24
CA LEU A 92 -6.26 2.45 10.99
C LEU A 92 -6.28 1.21 10.08
N GLN A 93 -7.17 1.20 9.09
CA GLN A 93 -7.27 0.18 8.06
C GLN A 93 -5.99 0.13 7.21
N GLY A 94 -5.43 1.30 6.84
CA GLY A 94 -4.15 1.42 6.14
C GLY A 94 -2.99 0.83 6.96
N ILE A 95 -2.90 1.13 8.25
CA ILE A 95 -1.90 0.57 9.17
C ILE A 95 -1.99 -0.98 9.16
N GLY A 96 -3.20 -1.52 9.29
CA GLY A 96 -3.41 -2.96 9.22
C GLY A 96 -3.00 -3.54 7.87
N GLY A 97 -3.52 -2.99 6.77
CA GLY A 97 -3.26 -3.45 5.40
C GLY A 97 -1.78 -3.39 5.01
N GLY A 98 -1.11 -2.27 5.35
CA GLY A 98 0.31 -2.06 5.07
C GLY A 98 1.22 -3.10 5.73
N GLY A 99 0.88 -3.53 6.95
CA GLY A 99 1.67 -4.54 7.65
C GLY A 99 1.52 -5.96 7.12
N LEU A 100 0.41 -6.28 6.44
CA LEU A 100 0.18 -7.63 5.92
C LEU A 100 1.19 -8.03 4.83
N VAL A 101 1.62 -7.08 4.00
CA VAL A 101 2.49 -7.37 2.85
C VAL A 101 3.90 -7.79 3.30
N PRO A 102 4.66 -6.97 4.05
CA PRO A 102 6.01 -7.35 4.46
C PRO A 102 6.03 -8.58 5.37
N ALA A 103 5.04 -8.72 6.27
CA ALA A 103 4.96 -9.89 7.15
C ALA A 103 4.71 -11.19 6.37
N THR A 104 3.94 -11.14 5.26
CA THR A 104 3.73 -12.31 4.39
C THR A 104 4.98 -12.64 3.59
N LEU A 105 5.66 -11.63 3.01
CA LEU A 105 6.91 -11.84 2.28
C LEU A 105 8.01 -12.44 3.18
N ALA A 106 8.13 -11.92 4.41
CA ALA A 106 9.04 -12.46 5.41
C ALA A 106 8.68 -13.90 5.81
N LEU A 107 7.38 -14.21 5.94
CA LEU A 107 6.93 -15.58 6.21
C LEU A 107 7.33 -16.54 5.08
N VAL A 108 7.23 -16.11 3.82
CA VAL A 108 7.72 -16.88 2.67
C VAL A 108 9.22 -17.10 2.78
N ALA A 109 9.99 -16.07 3.14
CA ALA A 109 11.43 -16.19 3.31
C ALA A 109 11.83 -17.18 4.42
N ASP A 110 11.04 -17.26 5.50
CA ASP A 110 11.26 -18.18 6.61
C ASP A 110 10.87 -19.63 6.27
N LEU A 111 9.86 -19.84 5.43
CA LEU A 111 9.31 -21.18 5.11
C LEU A 111 10.03 -21.87 3.94
N TRP A 112 10.61 -21.11 3.01
CA TRP A 112 11.26 -21.66 1.82
C TRP A 112 12.73 -21.25 1.74
N PRO A 113 13.64 -22.19 1.38
CA PRO A 113 15.04 -21.86 1.11
C PRO A 113 15.16 -20.91 -0.10
N ALA A 114 16.23 -20.12 -0.15
CA ALA A 114 16.42 -19.05 -1.15
C ALA A 114 16.21 -19.53 -2.60
N GLU A 115 16.67 -20.75 -2.92
CA GLU A 115 16.58 -21.36 -4.26
C GLU A 115 15.15 -21.72 -4.66
N ARG A 116 14.22 -21.85 -3.72
CA ARG A 116 12.82 -22.27 -3.95
C ARG A 116 11.80 -21.18 -3.64
N ARG A 117 12.21 -19.96 -3.29
CA ARG A 117 11.33 -18.84 -2.96
C ARG A 117 10.58 -18.26 -4.17
N GLY A 118 11.06 -18.52 -5.40
CA GLY A 118 10.53 -17.92 -6.62
C GLY A 118 9.02 -18.12 -6.79
N THR A 119 8.56 -19.36 -6.80
CA THR A 119 7.13 -19.68 -6.98
C THR A 119 6.27 -19.14 -5.84
N PRO A 120 6.57 -19.33 -4.54
CA PRO A 120 5.81 -18.72 -3.45
C PRO A 120 5.74 -17.19 -3.53
N LEU A 121 6.84 -16.49 -3.85
CA LEU A 121 6.84 -15.04 -4.03
C LEU A 121 6.02 -14.61 -5.24
N GLY A 122 6.04 -15.40 -6.32
CA GLY A 122 5.20 -15.19 -7.49
C GLY A 122 3.71 -15.31 -7.16
N VAL A 123 3.33 -16.33 -6.38
CA VAL A 123 1.94 -16.50 -5.90
C VAL A 123 1.51 -15.33 -5.00
N VAL A 124 2.35 -14.92 -4.06
CA VAL A 124 2.08 -13.77 -3.18
C VAL A 124 1.90 -12.49 -3.99
N GLY A 125 2.78 -12.23 -4.96
CA GLY A 125 2.66 -11.10 -5.86
C GLY A 125 1.38 -11.15 -6.70
N ALA A 126 1.09 -12.32 -7.29
CA ALA A 126 -0.13 -12.51 -8.09
C ALA A 126 -1.41 -12.29 -7.28
N VAL A 127 -1.48 -12.81 -6.05
CA VAL A 127 -2.63 -12.62 -5.15
C VAL A 127 -2.78 -11.13 -4.77
N GLN A 128 -1.67 -10.42 -4.55
CA GLN A 128 -1.69 -8.98 -4.29
C GLN A 128 -2.24 -8.20 -5.49
N GLU A 129 -1.73 -8.46 -6.69
CA GLU A 129 -2.15 -7.75 -7.90
C GLU A 129 -3.58 -8.15 -8.32
N LEU A 130 -4.00 -9.40 -8.08
CA LEU A 130 -5.39 -9.84 -8.28
C LEU A 130 -6.34 -9.06 -7.37
N GLY A 131 -5.94 -8.75 -6.13
CA GLY A 131 -6.70 -7.87 -5.24
C GLY A 131 -6.92 -6.49 -5.88
N SER A 132 -5.91 -5.91 -6.50
CA SER A 132 -6.00 -4.61 -7.19
C SER A 132 -6.98 -4.63 -8.36
N VAL A 133 -7.10 -5.77 -9.06
CA VAL A 133 -8.10 -5.99 -10.14
C VAL A 133 -9.50 -6.13 -9.58
N LEU A 134 -9.63 -6.96 -8.54
CA LEU A 134 -10.94 -7.30 -7.97
C LEU A 134 -11.55 -6.12 -7.20
N GLY A 135 -10.72 -5.21 -6.66
CA GLY A 135 -11.19 -4.06 -5.87
C GLY A 135 -12.27 -3.24 -6.59
N PRO A 136 -11.98 -2.62 -7.73
CA PRO A 136 -12.96 -1.84 -8.47
C PRO A 136 -14.18 -2.66 -8.94
N LEU A 137 -13.97 -3.92 -9.36
CA LEU A 137 -15.04 -4.80 -9.82
C LEU A 137 -16.00 -5.17 -8.68
N LEU A 138 -15.46 -5.60 -7.55
CA LEU A 138 -16.26 -5.91 -6.36
C LEU A 138 -16.93 -4.65 -5.80
N GLY A 139 -16.22 -3.53 -5.80
CA GLY A 139 -16.77 -2.24 -5.39
C GLY A 139 -17.99 -1.85 -6.22
N ALA A 140 -17.86 -1.88 -7.54
CA ALA A 140 -18.96 -1.58 -8.43
C ALA A 140 -20.15 -2.56 -8.24
N ALA A 141 -19.88 -3.86 -8.11
CA ALA A 141 -20.90 -4.88 -7.88
C ALA A 141 -21.64 -4.66 -6.55
N VAL A 142 -20.91 -4.36 -5.47
CA VAL A 142 -21.51 -4.10 -4.15
C VAL A 142 -22.33 -2.81 -4.15
N LEU A 143 -21.86 -1.75 -4.82
CA LEU A 143 -22.57 -0.46 -4.90
C LEU A 143 -23.92 -0.58 -5.62
N VAL A 144 -24.05 -1.49 -6.59
CA VAL A 144 -25.33 -1.74 -7.27
C VAL A 144 -26.36 -2.37 -6.33
N VAL A 145 -25.91 -3.21 -5.37
CA VAL A 145 -26.82 -4.03 -4.53
C VAL A 145 -27.03 -3.42 -3.14
N ALA A 146 -26.00 -2.79 -2.54
CA ALA A 146 -25.98 -2.50 -1.08
C ALA A 146 -25.13 -1.28 -0.77
N GLY A 147 -25.06 -0.21 -1.30
CA GLY A 147 -24.34 1.01 -0.93
C GLY A 147 -22.90 0.82 -0.39
N TRP A 148 -22.15 1.90 -0.29
CA TRP A 148 -20.70 1.90 -0.01
C TRP A 148 -20.29 1.27 1.34
N ARG A 149 -21.15 1.37 2.37
CA ARG A 149 -20.87 0.79 3.70
C ARG A 149 -20.72 -0.73 3.68
N ALA A 150 -21.44 -1.40 2.78
CA ALA A 150 -21.38 -2.85 2.63
C ALA A 150 -20.00 -3.35 2.15
N ILE A 151 -19.25 -2.53 1.42
CA ILE A 151 -17.86 -2.83 1.03
C ILE A 151 -16.98 -3.05 2.27
N PHE A 152 -17.11 -2.18 3.26
CA PHE A 152 -16.31 -2.25 4.48
C PHE A 152 -16.79 -3.39 5.40
N TRP A 153 -18.09 -3.67 5.45
CA TRP A 153 -18.62 -4.85 6.14
C TRP A 153 -18.14 -6.15 5.49
N LEU A 154 -18.04 -6.20 4.18
CA LEU A 154 -17.43 -7.34 3.46
C LEU A 154 -15.97 -7.54 3.88
N ASN A 155 -15.19 -6.46 3.98
CA ASN A 155 -13.81 -6.50 4.50
C ASN A 155 -13.75 -7.05 5.93
N VAL A 156 -14.69 -6.69 6.81
CA VAL A 156 -14.79 -7.22 8.17
C VAL A 156 -15.02 -8.73 8.15
N VAL A 157 -16.02 -9.19 7.39
CA VAL A 157 -16.37 -10.62 7.31
C VAL A 157 -15.20 -11.44 6.76
N LEU A 158 -14.64 -11.02 5.62
CA LEU A 158 -13.50 -11.71 5.01
C LEU A 158 -12.26 -11.67 5.92
N GLY A 159 -12.01 -10.55 6.57
CA GLY A 159 -10.93 -10.40 7.54
C GLY A 159 -11.06 -11.37 8.72
N ILE A 160 -12.26 -11.51 9.29
CA ILE A 160 -12.54 -12.46 10.37
C ILE A 160 -12.32 -13.91 9.88
N VAL A 161 -12.82 -14.26 8.71
CA VAL A 161 -12.62 -15.60 8.13
C VAL A 161 -11.13 -15.91 7.99
N ILE A 162 -10.35 -14.98 7.43
CA ILE A 162 -8.90 -15.13 7.28
C ILE A 162 -8.22 -15.24 8.65
N ALA A 163 -8.62 -14.43 9.65
CA ALA A 163 -8.06 -14.48 10.99
C ALA A 163 -8.32 -15.83 11.66
N VAL A 164 -9.52 -16.37 11.53
CA VAL A 164 -9.89 -17.69 12.05
C VAL A 164 -9.07 -18.78 11.37
N VAL A 165 -8.93 -18.76 10.05
CA VAL A 165 -8.12 -19.74 9.31
C VAL A 165 -6.66 -19.68 9.76
N LEU A 166 -6.07 -18.47 9.85
CA LEU A 166 -4.70 -18.29 10.34
C LEU A 166 -4.52 -18.80 11.78
N TRP A 167 -5.51 -18.59 12.63
CA TRP A 167 -5.46 -19.05 14.01
C TRP A 167 -5.60 -20.58 14.12
N LEU A 168 -6.48 -21.19 13.32
CA LEU A 168 -6.69 -22.64 13.29
C LEU A 168 -5.46 -23.39 12.72
N THR A 169 -4.82 -22.82 11.71
CA THR A 169 -3.61 -23.40 11.09
C THR A 169 -2.34 -23.22 11.94
N ALA A 170 -2.41 -22.40 13.00
CA ALA A 170 -1.32 -22.23 13.95
C ALA A 170 -1.10 -23.52 14.74
N GLY A 171 0.14 -24.02 14.76
CA GLY A 171 0.52 -25.12 15.65
C GLY A 171 0.31 -24.75 17.14
N PRO A 172 0.08 -25.74 18.03
CA PRO A 172 -0.27 -25.51 19.44
C PRO A 172 0.67 -24.56 20.18
N GLY A 173 1.98 -24.60 19.91
CA GLY A 173 2.97 -23.70 20.53
C GLY A 173 3.08 -22.29 19.90
N ARG A 174 2.42 -22.04 18.77
CA ARG A 174 2.44 -20.76 18.06
C ARG A 174 1.16 -19.95 18.21
N ARG A 175 0.10 -20.55 18.78
CA ARG A 175 -1.16 -19.85 19.04
C ARG A 175 -0.94 -18.73 20.04
N PRO A 176 -1.40 -17.48 19.77
CA PRO A 176 -1.36 -16.45 20.78
C PRO A 176 -2.20 -16.87 21.97
N HIS A 177 -1.62 -16.88 23.16
CA HIS A 177 -2.40 -17.06 24.38
C HIS A 177 -3.29 -15.85 24.56
N LEU A 178 -4.58 -15.99 24.27
CA LEU A 178 -5.59 -14.98 24.53
C LEU A 178 -5.72 -14.85 26.05
N ARG A 179 -5.29 -13.73 26.58
CA ARG A 179 -5.53 -13.38 27.98
C ARG A 179 -6.97 -12.96 28.10
N VAL A 180 -7.79 -13.76 28.75
CA VAL A 180 -9.25 -13.63 28.76
C VAL A 180 -9.67 -12.20 29.15
N LEU A 181 -9.22 -11.67 30.29
CA LEU A 181 -9.67 -10.37 30.80
C LEU A 181 -9.32 -9.18 29.89
N PRO A 182 -8.06 -8.92 29.47
CA PRO A 182 -7.78 -7.77 28.59
C PRO A 182 -8.38 -7.95 27.19
N THR A 183 -8.53 -9.18 26.71
CA THR A 183 -9.16 -9.44 25.41
C THR A 183 -10.65 -9.15 25.48
N THR A 184 -11.35 -9.57 26.50
CA THR A 184 -12.79 -9.28 26.69
C THR A 184 -13.06 -7.79 26.88
N LEU A 185 -12.26 -7.11 27.71
CA LEU A 185 -12.35 -5.65 27.86
C LEU A 185 -12.12 -4.92 26.55
N GLY A 186 -11.13 -5.33 25.75
CA GLY A 186 -10.86 -4.75 24.45
C GLY A 186 -12.00 -4.96 23.46
N LEU A 187 -12.55 -6.18 23.38
CA LEU A 187 -13.68 -6.50 22.51
C LEU A 187 -14.95 -5.73 22.92
N LEU A 188 -15.24 -5.62 24.23
CA LEU A 188 -16.36 -4.85 24.73
C LEU A 188 -16.18 -3.35 24.44
N GLY A 189 -14.97 -2.81 24.60
CA GLY A 189 -14.65 -1.43 24.26
C GLY A 189 -14.82 -1.14 22.76
N ILE A 190 -14.36 -2.03 21.89
CA ILE A 190 -14.57 -1.92 20.45
C ILE A 190 -16.07 -1.99 20.11
N ALA A 191 -16.79 -2.95 20.67
CA ALA A 191 -18.23 -3.12 20.43
C ALA A 191 -19.02 -1.88 20.90
N ALA A 192 -18.73 -1.34 22.08
CA ALA A 192 -19.35 -0.13 22.59
C ALA A 192 -19.03 1.10 21.71
N GLY A 193 -17.78 1.24 21.24
CA GLY A 193 -17.39 2.32 20.34
C GLY A 193 -18.08 2.23 18.97
N LEU A 194 -18.17 1.05 18.39
CA LEU A 194 -18.89 0.82 17.13
C LEU A 194 -20.39 1.07 17.30
N LEU A 195 -20.99 0.68 18.43
CA LEU A 195 -22.39 0.93 18.73
C LEU A 195 -22.67 2.42 18.91
N ALA A 196 -21.78 3.17 19.61
CA ALA A 196 -21.88 4.62 19.72
C ALA A 196 -21.84 5.32 18.36
N LEU A 197 -20.91 4.92 17.50
CA LEU A 197 -20.79 5.47 16.14
C LEU A 197 -21.96 5.12 15.24
N ALA A 198 -22.44 3.87 15.29
CA ALA A 198 -23.59 3.43 14.51
C ALA A 198 -24.87 4.14 14.94
N ALA A 199 -25.05 4.37 16.25
CA ALA A 199 -26.24 4.97 16.89
C ALA A 199 -27.54 4.52 16.20
N PRO A 200 -27.90 3.23 16.27
CA PRO A 200 -29.08 2.71 15.58
C PRO A 200 -30.32 3.47 16.01
N THR A 201 -31.13 3.94 15.06
CA THR A 201 -32.33 4.77 15.34
C THR A 201 -33.30 4.08 16.31
N ALA A 202 -33.45 2.76 16.21
CA ALA A 202 -34.28 1.98 17.11
C ALA A 202 -33.84 2.05 18.59
N LEU A 203 -32.56 2.24 18.87
CA LEU A 203 -32.02 2.38 20.23
C LEU A 203 -31.87 3.85 20.61
N ALA A 204 -31.40 4.69 19.72
CA ALA A 204 -31.11 6.09 19.98
C ALA A 204 -32.37 6.96 20.14
N SER A 205 -33.50 6.57 19.54
CA SER A 205 -34.78 7.27 19.68
C SER A 205 -35.63 6.79 20.86
N ASP A 206 -35.26 5.72 21.55
CA ASP A 206 -35.95 5.23 22.73
C ASP A 206 -35.67 6.14 23.92
N VAL A 207 -36.69 6.41 24.76
CA VAL A 207 -36.60 7.33 25.88
C VAL A 207 -35.60 6.86 26.97
N THR A 208 -35.45 5.56 27.12
CA THR A 208 -34.58 4.96 28.15
C THR A 208 -33.27 4.43 27.55
N LEU A 209 -33.35 3.72 26.43
CA LEU A 209 -32.19 3.14 25.75
C LEU A 209 -31.41 4.17 24.94
N GLY A 210 -32.00 5.34 24.66
CA GLY A 210 -31.36 6.43 23.94
C GLY A 210 -30.40 7.29 24.76
N ILE A 211 -30.51 7.31 26.08
CA ILE A 211 -29.66 8.11 26.98
C ILE A 211 -28.15 7.91 26.73
N PRO A 212 -27.63 6.67 26.54
CA PRO A 212 -26.23 6.44 26.26
C PRO A 212 -25.72 7.04 24.94
N PHE A 213 -26.62 7.43 24.03
CA PHE A 213 -26.30 8.01 22.72
C PHE A 213 -26.39 9.55 22.69
N VAL A 214 -26.80 10.19 23.78
CA VAL A 214 -26.89 11.65 23.85
C VAL A 214 -25.50 12.26 24.05
N PRO A 215 -25.03 13.15 23.13
CA PRO A 215 -23.71 13.77 23.27
C PRO A 215 -23.63 14.68 24.50
N PHE A 216 -22.53 14.65 25.24
CA PHE A 216 -22.23 15.58 26.32
C PHE A 216 -21.95 17.01 25.83
N ALA A 217 -21.34 17.10 24.60
CA ALA A 217 -20.99 18.36 23.98
C ALA A 217 -20.94 18.21 22.44
N GLY A 218 -21.46 19.22 21.75
CA GLY A 218 -21.46 19.22 20.28
C GLY A 218 -22.38 18.15 19.67
N THR A 219 -22.06 17.73 18.49
CA THR A 219 -22.83 16.76 17.68
C THR A 219 -22.09 15.42 17.48
N SER A 220 -20.90 15.25 18.05
CA SER A 220 -20.09 14.06 17.82
C SER A 220 -20.65 12.84 18.55
N ARG A 221 -20.83 11.74 17.82
CA ARG A 221 -21.30 10.46 18.36
C ARG A 221 -20.32 9.79 19.34
N LEU A 222 -19.04 10.16 19.29
CA LEU A 222 -18.05 9.68 20.26
C LEU A 222 -18.11 10.43 21.60
N ALA A 223 -18.63 11.67 21.61
CA ALA A 223 -18.81 12.45 22.81
C ALA A 223 -20.11 12.08 23.56
N THR A 224 -20.42 10.80 23.67
CA THR A 224 -21.59 10.21 24.30
C THR A 224 -21.17 9.35 25.49
N PRO A 225 -22.07 9.05 26.47
CA PRO A 225 -21.79 8.11 27.56
C PRO A 225 -21.29 6.75 27.05
N LEU A 226 -21.82 6.25 25.92
CA LEU A 226 -21.42 5.00 25.32
C LEU A 226 -20.01 5.11 24.69
N GLY A 227 -19.71 6.23 24.02
CA GLY A 227 -18.36 6.48 23.48
C GLY A 227 -17.31 6.64 24.59
N ALA A 228 -17.66 7.31 25.69
CA ALA A 228 -16.81 7.42 26.88
C ALA A 228 -16.56 6.05 27.53
N SER A 229 -17.60 5.22 27.67
CA SER A 229 -17.44 3.85 28.19
C SER A 229 -16.55 2.98 27.29
N ALA A 230 -16.65 3.12 25.98
CA ALA A 230 -15.78 2.47 25.03
C ALA A 230 -14.29 2.84 25.26
N LEU A 231 -14.00 4.13 25.42
CA LEU A 231 -12.66 4.62 25.71
C LEU A 231 -12.14 4.06 27.05
N VAL A 232 -12.95 4.09 28.11
CA VAL A 232 -12.58 3.54 29.42
C VAL A 232 -12.28 2.04 29.33
N LEU A 233 -13.10 1.26 28.63
CA LEU A 233 -12.87 -0.19 28.44
C LEU A 233 -11.60 -0.46 27.64
N LEU A 234 -11.31 0.31 26.60
CA LEU A 234 -10.08 0.18 25.82
C LEU A 234 -8.84 0.54 26.65
N LEU A 235 -8.89 1.62 27.42
CA LEU A 235 -7.82 2.00 28.34
C LEU A 235 -7.62 0.96 29.43
N ALA A 236 -8.71 0.41 30.00
CA ALA A 236 -8.66 -0.68 30.97
C ALA A 236 -8.04 -1.95 30.37
N ALA A 237 -8.39 -2.30 29.12
CA ALA A 237 -7.77 -3.44 28.43
C ALA A 237 -6.25 -3.26 28.28
N VAL A 238 -5.80 -2.06 27.92
CA VAL A 238 -4.37 -1.72 27.83
C VAL A 238 -3.72 -1.76 29.21
N ALA A 239 -4.33 -1.14 30.22
CA ALA A 239 -3.81 -1.11 31.60
C ALA A 239 -3.69 -2.52 32.18
N VAL A 240 -4.73 -3.36 32.08
CA VAL A 240 -4.70 -4.75 32.56
C VAL A 240 -3.67 -5.55 31.78
N SER A 241 -3.57 -5.38 30.45
CA SER A 241 -2.56 -6.06 29.65
C SER A 241 -1.14 -5.66 30.04
N SER A 242 -0.92 -4.43 30.48
CA SER A 242 0.38 -3.93 30.92
C SER A 242 0.72 -4.32 32.37
N ALA A 243 -0.29 -4.40 33.24
CA ALA A 243 -0.11 -4.77 34.65
C ALA A 243 0.07 -6.28 34.89
N LEU A 244 -0.46 -7.12 34.00
CA LEU A 244 -0.28 -8.58 34.13
C LEU A 244 1.18 -8.96 33.91
N PRO A 245 1.78 -9.82 34.78
CA PRO A 245 3.15 -10.25 34.65
C PRO A 245 3.34 -11.03 33.34
N VAL A 246 3.94 -10.39 32.40
CA VAL A 246 4.72 -10.97 31.32
C VAL A 246 6.11 -10.57 31.66
N ASP A 247 7.12 -11.41 31.47
CA ASP A 247 8.52 -11.03 31.66
C ASP A 247 8.70 -9.56 31.27
N SER A 248 8.62 -8.68 32.28
CA SER A 248 8.63 -7.22 32.09
C SER A 248 9.93 -6.77 31.42
N GLY A 249 11.00 -7.55 31.58
CA GLY A 249 12.22 -7.44 30.80
C GLY A 249 12.06 -7.61 29.29
N SER A 250 11.11 -8.46 28.87
CA SER A 250 10.89 -8.76 27.43
C SER A 250 10.19 -7.62 26.69
N ARG A 251 9.22 -6.92 27.30
CA ARG A 251 8.50 -5.79 26.66
C ARG A 251 9.35 -4.54 26.51
N VAL A 252 10.03 -4.16 27.59
CA VAL A 252 10.97 -3.00 27.56
C VAL A 252 12.12 -3.28 26.60
N ALA A 253 12.63 -4.51 26.58
CA ALA A 253 13.64 -4.94 25.61
C ALA A 253 13.11 -4.89 24.17
N LEU A 254 11.85 -5.33 23.92
CA LEU A 254 11.22 -5.24 22.60
C LEU A 254 11.09 -3.79 22.14
N LEU A 255 10.53 -2.90 22.98
CA LEU A 255 10.37 -1.49 22.64
C LEU A 255 11.72 -0.78 22.38
N ARG A 256 12.77 -1.17 23.11
CA ARG A 256 14.13 -0.65 22.89
C ARG A 256 14.73 -1.13 21.56
N ARG A 257 14.40 -2.36 21.11
CA ARG A 257 14.92 -2.95 19.87
C ARG A 257 14.16 -2.49 18.62
N VAL A 258 12.99 -1.89 18.77
CA VAL A 258 12.10 -1.51 17.64
C VAL A 258 12.48 -0.16 17.04
N ASP A 259 13.32 0.67 17.71
CA ASP A 259 13.68 2.02 17.26
C ASP A 259 12.46 2.87 16.84
N LEU A 260 11.50 3.01 17.76
CA LEU A 260 10.28 3.82 17.53
C LEU A 260 10.58 5.25 17.04
N PRO A 261 11.61 5.99 17.56
CA PRO A 261 11.91 7.32 17.03
C PRO A 261 12.37 7.28 15.56
N GLY A 262 13.16 6.28 15.16
CA GLY A 262 13.56 6.09 13.76
C GLY A 262 12.37 5.79 12.85
N ALA A 263 11.45 4.93 13.30
CA ALA A 263 10.22 4.63 12.59
C ALA A 263 9.32 5.87 12.44
N LEU A 264 9.21 6.69 13.50
CA LEU A 264 8.46 7.95 13.47
C LEU A 264 9.07 8.95 12.48
N CYS A 265 10.39 9.09 12.45
CA CYS A 265 11.05 9.96 11.48
C CYS A 265 10.73 9.55 10.04
N ILE A 266 10.79 8.25 9.73
CA ILE A 266 10.41 7.75 8.39
C ILE A 266 8.92 7.99 8.13
N ALA A 267 8.04 7.71 9.09
CA ALA A 267 6.60 7.93 8.96
C ALA A 267 6.27 9.42 8.69
N VAL A 268 6.93 10.34 9.39
CA VAL A 268 6.78 11.79 9.16
C VAL A 268 7.31 12.20 7.79
N ALA A 269 8.50 11.70 7.38
CA ALA A 269 9.08 12.02 6.08
C ALA A 269 8.17 11.56 4.92
N LEU A 270 7.67 10.33 5.00
CA LEU A 270 6.78 9.75 4.00
C LEU A 270 5.38 10.36 4.06
N GLY A 271 4.87 10.65 5.26
CA GLY A 271 3.62 11.35 5.45
C GLY A 271 3.67 12.76 4.85
N ALA A 272 4.75 13.49 5.08
CA ALA A 272 4.99 14.78 4.47
C ALA A 272 5.02 14.69 2.94
N LEU A 273 5.71 13.68 2.38
CA LEU A 273 5.74 13.43 0.94
C LEU A 273 4.34 13.15 0.39
N VAL A 274 3.60 12.22 0.99
CA VAL A 274 2.24 11.85 0.55
C VAL A 274 1.31 13.06 0.62
N LEU A 275 1.28 13.77 1.76
CA LEU A 275 0.38 14.90 1.96
C LEU A 275 0.71 16.09 1.06
N THR A 276 1.99 16.32 0.74
CA THR A 276 2.42 17.38 -0.18
C THR A 276 1.74 17.22 -1.55
N PHE A 277 1.66 15.99 -2.06
CA PHE A 277 1.11 15.73 -3.38
C PHE A 277 -0.37 15.32 -3.37
N ALA A 278 -0.83 14.62 -2.33
CA ALA A 278 -2.23 14.23 -2.21
C ALA A 278 -3.19 15.42 -1.96
N SER A 279 -2.68 16.53 -1.42
CA SER A 279 -3.44 17.76 -1.20
C SER A 279 -3.35 18.76 -2.35
N ALA A 280 -2.52 18.50 -3.37
CA ALA A 280 -2.38 19.35 -4.52
C ALA A 280 -3.64 19.30 -5.39
N ASN A 281 -4.05 20.45 -5.93
CA ASN A 281 -4.99 20.50 -7.04
C ASN A 281 -4.19 20.41 -8.35
N PRO A 282 -4.22 19.27 -9.06
CA PRO A 282 -3.37 19.07 -10.25
C PRO A 282 -3.61 20.10 -11.36
N GLU A 283 -4.78 20.76 -11.36
CA GLU A 283 -5.13 21.78 -12.35
C GLU A 283 -4.45 23.12 -12.10
N ARG A 284 -4.06 23.42 -10.87
CA ARG A 284 -3.54 24.73 -10.47
C ARG A 284 -2.13 24.69 -9.89
N GLU A 285 -1.82 23.67 -9.11
CA GLU A 285 -0.58 23.60 -8.35
C GLU A 285 -0.04 22.16 -8.30
N VAL A 286 1.26 21.98 -8.55
CA VAL A 286 1.95 20.70 -8.44
C VAL A 286 2.11 20.29 -6.98
N VAL A 287 2.14 21.28 -6.09
CA VAL A 287 2.37 21.15 -4.65
C VAL A 287 1.16 21.72 -3.93
N GLY A 288 0.53 20.94 -3.06
CA GLY A 288 -0.63 21.41 -2.31
C GLY A 288 -0.33 22.62 -1.41
N PRO A 289 -1.35 23.35 -0.93
CA PRO A 289 -1.20 24.59 -0.20
C PRO A 289 -0.31 24.48 1.05
N TRP A 290 -0.22 23.31 1.65
CA TRP A 290 0.67 23.00 2.79
C TRP A 290 2.03 22.46 2.38
N GLY A 291 2.29 22.26 1.08
CA GLY A 291 3.52 21.63 0.59
C GLY A 291 4.78 22.40 0.95
N TRP A 292 4.73 23.72 0.98
CA TRP A 292 5.85 24.57 1.38
C TRP A 292 6.29 24.35 2.83
N ALA A 293 5.38 23.94 3.71
CA ALA A 293 5.70 23.57 5.09
C ALA A 293 6.05 22.09 5.21
N LEU A 294 5.36 21.21 4.44
CA LEU A 294 5.54 19.77 4.50
C LEU A 294 6.86 19.31 3.88
N VAL A 295 7.33 19.95 2.81
CA VAL A 295 8.63 19.60 2.19
C VAL A 295 9.79 19.84 3.16
N PRO A 296 9.96 21.02 3.81
CA PRO A 296 10.97 21.21 4.85
C PRO A 296 10.82 20.23 6.02
N LEU A 297 9.60 19.98 6.48
CA LEU A 297 9.33 19.00 7.53
C LEU A 297 9.82 17.59 7.14
N GLY A 298 9.53 17.17 5.92
CA GLY A 298 10.00 15.90 5.37
C GLY A 298 11.52 15.81 5.32
N LEU A 299 12.19 16.87 4.85
CA LEU A 299 13.66 16.95 4.81
C LEU A 299 14.29 16.91 6.21
N VAL A 300 13.71 17.62 7.18
CA VAL A 300 14.14 17.57 8.58
C VAL A 300 13.95 16.17 9.16
N ALA A 301 12.83 15.52 8.86
CA ALA A 301 12.57 14.16 9.31
C ALA A 301 13.55 13.14 8.70
N VAL A 302 13.93 13.29 7.43
CA VAL A 302 14.97 12.48 6.78
C VAL A 302 16.33 12.73 7.44
N ALA A 303 16.70 13.98 7.67
CA ALA A 303 17.95 14.32 8.35
C ALA A 303 18.00 13.76 9.77
N ALA A 304 16.90 13.88 10.52
CA ALA A 304 16.74 13.30 11.85
C ALA A 304 16.86 11.76 11.83
N TYR A 305 16.26 11.11 10.82
CA TYR A 305 16.42 9.66 10.64
C TYR A 305 17.88 9.27 10.37
N VAL A 306 18.55 9.97 9.46
CA VAL A 306 19.98 9.71 9.13
C VAL A 306 20.85 9.89 10.36
N TRP A 307 20.65 10.97 11.12
CA TRP A 307 21.35 11.19 12.39
C TRP A 307 21.06 10.07 13.40
N ARG A 308 19.78 9.72 13.58
CA ARG A 308 19.34 8.62 14.45
C ARG A 308 19.95 7.29 14.03
N HIS A 309 19.93 6.97 12.74
CA HIS A 309 20.51 5.75 12.19
C HIS A 309 22.02 5.63 12.51
N ARG A 310 22.75 6.77 12.54
CA ARG A 310 24.18 6.78 12.89
C ARG A 310 24.43 6.66 14.39
N THR A 311 23.50 7.09 15.24
CA THR A 311 23.70 7.19 16.70
C THR A 311 23.00 6.09 17.50
N ALA A 312 21.88 5.51 17.01
CA ALA A 312 21.13 4.48 17.70
C ALA A 312 21.96 3.19 17.90
N ARG A 313 21.78 2.54 19.05
CA ARG A 313 22.42 1.22 19.33
C ARG A 313 21.84 0.14 18.43
N ASP A 314 20.51 0.09 18.32
CA ASP A 314 19.75 -0.83 17.46
C ASP A 314 18.92 0.00 16.46
N PRO A 315 19.49 0.45 15.32
CA PRO A 315 18.76 1.22 14.33
C PRO A 315 17.69 0.36 13.64
N LEU A 316 16.61 1.01 13.17
CA LEU A 316 15.49 0.36 12.49
C LEU A 316 15.95 -0.51 11.30
N VAL A 317 16.85 0.02 10.50
CA VAL A 317 17.58 -0.71 9.45
C VAL A 317 18.97 -0.98 9.95
N SER A 318 19.38 -2.24 10.07
CA SER A 318 20.72 -2.57 10.57
C SER A 318 21.79 -2.02 9.61
N ARG A 319 22.86 -1.42 10.19
CA ARG A 319 23.93 -0.78 9.39
C ARG A 319 24.61 -1.75 8.42
N GLY A 320 24.66 -3.03 8.78
CA GLY A 320 25.24 -4.08 7.94
C GLY A 320 24.45 -4.36 6.66
N LEU A 321 23.12 -4.11 6.62
CA LEU A 321 22.27 -4.42 5.47
C LEU A 321 22.63 -3.63 4.20
N MET A 322 23.11 -2.38 4.36
CA MET A 322 23.49 -1.55 3.20
C MET A 322 24.97 -1.70 2.82
N VAL A 323 25.79 -2.28 3.69
CA VAL A 323 27.25 -2.35 3.55
C VAL A 323 27.75 -3.78 3.33
N THR A 324 26.86 -4.80 3.40
CA THR A 324 27.29 -6.20 3.31
C THR A 324 27.95 -6.46 1.95
N ARG A 325 29.25 -6.22 1.91
CA ARG A 325 30.16 -6.76 0.90
C ARG A 325 30.41 -8.21 1.28
N SER A 326 29.55 -9.14 0.90
CA SER A 326 29.88 -10.54 1.00
C SER A 326 30.98 -10.81 -0.06
N HIS A 327 32.21 -11.00 0.42
CA HIS A 327 33.36 -11.56 -0.32
C HIS A 327 33.40 -11.23 -1.83
N GLY A 328 33.58 -9.94 -2.18
CA GLY A 328 33.85 -9.51 -3.57
C GLY A 328 32.62 -9.29 -4.48
N GLY A 329 31.40 -9.33 -3.97
CA GLY A 329 30.16 -9.01 -4.70
C GLY A 329 29.54 -7.67 -4.26
N SER A 330 28.90 -6.94 -5.20
CA SER A 330 28.07 -5.77 -4.87
C SER A 330 26.78 -6.23 -4.18
N SER A 331 26.32 -5.51 -3.14
CA SER A 331 25.03 -5.76 -2.49
C SER A 331 23.87 -5.68 -3.50
N THR A 332 22.99 -6.69 -3.50
CA THR A 332 21.81 -6.74 -4.38
C THR A 332 20.63 -5.94 -3.82
N LEU A 333 20.66 -5.57 -2.54
CA LEU A 333 19.57 -4.85 -1.88
C LEU A 333 19.33 -3.47 -2.51
N VAL A 334 20.39 -2.66 -2.68
CA VAL A 334 20.24 -1.30 -3.24
C VAL A 334 19.69 -1.34 -4.68
N PRO A 335 20.24 -2.14 -5.61
CA PRO A 335 19.62 -2.33 -6.91
C PRO A 335 18.15 -2.78 -6.84
N ALA A 336 17.80 -3.71 -5.97
CA ALA A 336 16.41 -4.17 -5.81
C ALA A 336 15.47 -3.05 -5.33
N LEU A 337 15.91 -2.20 -4.40
CA LEU A 337 15.14 -1.05 -3.94
C LEU A 337 14.94 -0.01 -5.05
N LEU A 338 16.00 0.28 -5.83
CA LEU A 338 15.91 1.20 -6.97
C LEU A 338 14.99 0.67 -8.07
N VAL A 339 15.10 -0.62 -8.40
CA VAL A 339 14.19 -1.27 -9.34
C VAL A 339 12.76 -1.20 -8.83
N SER A 340 12.51 -1.51 -7.56
CA SER A 340 11.18 -1.46 -6.95
C SER A 340 10.59 -0.04 -7.01
N LEU A 341 11.38 0.99 -6.74
CA LEU A 341 10.99 2.40 -6.86
C LEU A 341 10.57 2.75 -8.29
N LEU A 342 11.40 2.41 -9.28
CA LEU A 342 11.13 2.71 -10.69
C LEU A 342 9.95 1.90 -11.25
N VAL A 343 9.74 0.68 -10.77
CA VAL A 343 8.51 -0.10 -11.04
C VAL A 343 7.29 0.65 -10.53
N GLY A 344 7.36 1.26 -9.34
CA GLY A 344 6.30 2.11 -8.81
C GLY A 344 5.99 3.30 -9.71
N VAL A 345 7.03 3.99 -10.21
CA VAL A 345 6.88 5.10 -11.18
C VAL A 345 6.18 4.65 -12.46
N SER A 346 6.60 3.52 -13.03
CA SER A 346 6.03 2.99 -14.27
C SER A 346 4.58 2.53 -14.09
N LEU A 347 4.27 1.94 -12.93
CA LEU A 347 2.93 1.44 -12.61
C LEU A 347 1.92 2.58 -12.47
N VAL A 348 2.29 3.64 -11.76
CA VAL A 348 1.38 4.78 -11.54
C VAL A 348 1.07 5.53 -12.83
N ALA A 349 2.03 5.62 -13.77
CA ALA A 349 1.81 6.23 -15.08
C ALA A 349 0.67 5.55 -15.86
N ILE A 350 0.55 4.22 -15.77
CA ILE A 350 -0.54 3.49 -16.44
C ILE A 350 -1.85 3.61 -15.65
N VAL A 351 -1.79 3.38 -14.33
CA VAL A 351 -2.99 3.30 -13.48
C VAL A 351 -3.76 4.61 -13.46
N VAL A 352 -3.08 5.75 -13.53
CA VAL A 352 -3.70 7.08 -13.48
C VAL A 352 -4.07 7.58 -14.88
N ASP A 353 -3.15 7.47 -15.83
CA ASP A 353 -3.30 8.15 -17.11
C ASP A 353 -4.13 7.38 -18.15
N ILE A 354 -4.23 6.04 -18.06
CA ILE A 354 -5.11 5.29 -18.98
C ILE A 354 -6.60 5.58 -18.72
N PRO A 355 -7.12 5.57 -17.49
CA PRO A 355 -8.49 6.02 -17.22
C PRO A 355 -8.72 7.49 -17.59
N PHE A 356 -7.73 8.35 -17.38
CA PHE A 356 -7.80 9.76 -17.76
C PHE A 356 -7.91 9.92 -19.28
N LEU A 357 -7.06 9.23 -20.05
CA LEU A 357 -7.14 9.19 -21.51
C LEU A 357 -8.50 8.68 -22.00
N ALA A 358 -9.02 7.63 -21.37
CA ALA A 358 -10.31 7.06 -21.72
C ALA A 358 -11.47 8.06 -21.52
N ARG A 359 -11.42 8.82 -20.44
CA ARG A 359 -12.41 9.89 -20.16
C ARG A 359 -12.32 11.05 -21.14
N LEU A 360 -11.11 11.38 -21.59
CA LEU A 360 -10.90 12.45 -22.57
C LEU A 360 -11.38 12.06 -23.99
N THR A 361 -11.27 10.78 -24.36
CA THR A 361 -11.34 10.38 -25.77
C THR A 361 -12.45 9.40 -26.13
N VAL A 362 -12.95 8.60 -25.17
CA VAL A 362 -13.91 7.53 -25.45
C VAL A 362 -15.24 7.74 -24.76
N THR A 363 -15.25 8.11 -23.46
CA THR A 363 -16.46 8.13 -22.66
C THR A 363 -16.35 9.05 -21.46
N GLY A 364 -17.44 9.75 -21.13
CA GLY A 364 -17.57 10.45 -19.86
C GLY A 364 -17.81 9.55 -18.65
N SER A 365 -18.04 8.24 -18.86
CA SER A 365 -18.30 7.26 -17.79
C SER A 365 -17.04 6.79 -17.10
N GLN A 366 -16.98 7.00 -15.79
CA GLN A 366 -15.86 6.52 -14.96
C GLN A 366 -15.75 5.00 -14.93
N THR A 367 -16.88 4.30 -14.96
CA THR A 367 -16.95 2.83 -14.98
C THR A 367 -16.32 2.25 -16.25
N THR A 368 -16.64 2.80 -17.41
CA THR A 368 -16.09 2.34 -18.69
C THR A 368 -14.58 2.61 -18.76
N ALA A 369 -14.12 3.77 -18.27
CA ALA A 369 -12.70 4.08 -18.16
C ALA A 369 -11.95 3.10 -17.23
N ALA A 370 -12.55 2.75 -16.10
CA ALA A 370 -11.99 1.75 -15.20
C ALA A 370 -11.91 0.34 -15.82
N LEU A 371 -12.91 -0.06 -16.61
CA LEU A 371 -12.91 -1.36 -17.32
C LEU A 371 -11.79 -1.46 -18.36
N LEU A 372 -11.38 -0.33 -18.97
CA LEU A 372 -10.21 -0.33 -19.86
C LEU A 372 -8.92 -0.66 -19.11
N LEU A 373 -8.77 -0.16 -17.88
CA LEU A 373 -7.63 -0.45 -17.03
C LEU A 373 -7.58 -1.93 -16.58
N VAL A 374 -8.71 -2.62 -16.48
CA VAL A 374 -8.76 -4.04 -16.08
C VAL A 374 -7.93 -4.91 -17.03
N ARG A 375 -7.82 -4.57 -18.32
CA ARG A 375 -6.99 -5.30 -19.29
C ARG A 375 -5.52 -5.32 -18.92
N PHE A 376 -5.01 -4.20 -18.41
CA PHE A 376 -3.67 -4.08 -17.85
C PHE A 376 -3.54 -4.85 -16.53
N LEU A 377 -4.50 -4.63 -15.62
CA LEU A 377 -4.46 -5.19 -14.28
C LEU A 377 -4.55 -6.73 -14.26
N VAL A 378 -5.31 -7.35 -15.16
CA VAL A 378 -5.41 -8.83 -15.25
C VAL A 378 -4.09 -9.46 -15.71
N ALA A 379 -3.29 -8.77 -16.50
CA ALA A 379 -2.00 -9.28 -16.96
C ALA A 379 -0.91 -9.27 -15.87
N LEU A 380 -1.02 -8.39 -14.87
CA LEU A 380 -0.06 -8.30 -13.75
C LEU A 380 0.05 -9.61 -12.93
N PRO A 381 -1.04 -10.21 -12.42
CA PRO A 381 -0.98 -11.49 -11.71
C PRO A 381 -0.40 -12.61 -12.55
N VAL A 382 -0.73 -12.67 -13.84
CA VAL A 382 -0.19 -13.67 -14.77
C VAL A 382 1.32 -13.49 -14.91
N GLY A 383 1.78 -12.24 -15.05
CA GLY A 383 3.20 -11.89 -15.05
C GLY A 383 3.89 -12.28 -13.75
N ALA A 384 3.29 -12.01 -12.59
CA ALA A 384 3.87 -12.33 -11.30
C ALA A 384 4.03 -13.85 -11.06
N LEU A 385 3.03 -14.64 -11.46
CA LEU A 385 3.11 -16.11 -11.41
C LEU A 385 4.21 -16.65 -12.32
N THR A 386 4.23 -16.20 -13.57
CA THR A 386 5.24 -16.63 -14.55
C THR A 386 6.65 -16.19 -14.17
N GLY A 387 6.78 -14.97 -13.61
CA GLY A 387 8.03 -14.46 -13.07
C GLY A 387 8.55 -15.28 -11.90
N GLY A 388 7.68 -15.66 -10.98
CA GLY A 388 8.03 -16.54 -9.87
C GLY A 388 8.47 -17.94 -10.31
N TRP A 389 7.80 -18.52 -11.31
CA TRP A 389 8.18 -19.81 -11.87
C TRP A 389 9.49 -19.74 -12.66
N LEU A 390 9.67 -18.70 -13.46
CA LEU A 390 10.84 -18.53 -14.31
C LEU A 390 12.09 -18.16 -13.48
N LEU A 391 11.91 -17.49 -12.33
CA LEU A 391 12.98 -17.11 -11.42
C LEU A 391 13.88 -18.30 -11.03
N ASN A 392 13.26 -19.45 -10.71
CA ASN A 392 13.99 -20.66 -10.32
C ASN A 392 14.83 -21.26 -11.47
N ARG A 393 14.57 -20.87 -12.73
CA ARG A 393 15.25 -21.41 -13.92
C ARG A 393 16.30 -20.45 -14.50
N ARG A 394 16.00 -19.14 -14.52
CA ARG A 394 16.81 -18.13 -15.20
C ARG A 394 17.47 -17.10 -14.29
N GLY A 395 17.14 -17.14 -13.01
CA GLY A 395 17.65 -16.20 -12.00
C GLY A 395 16.97 -14.82 -12.04
N PRO A 396 17.19 -14.00 -10.98
CA PRO A 396 16.45 -12.75 -10.78
C PRO A 396 16.77 -11.68 -11.82
N ALA A 397 18.04 -11.51 -12.21
CA ALA A 397 18.44 -10.49 -13.18
C ALA A 397 17.78 -10.68 -14.55
N ALA A 398 17.84 -11.89 -15.11
CA ALA A 398 17.30 -12.16 -16.45
C ALA A 398 15.78 -12.00 -16.50
N VAL A 399 15.07 -12.48 -15.47
CA VAL A 399 13.60 -12.42 -15.42
C VAL A 399 13.11 -11.00 -15.17
N ALA A 400 13.70 -10.28 -14.21
CA ALA A 400 13.33 -8.88 -13.95
C ALA A 400 13.63 -7.99 -15.17
N THR A 401 14.83 -8.10 -15.76
CA THR A 401 15.21 -7.31 -16.93
C THR A 401 14.28 -7.57 -18.11
N SER A 402 14.00 -8.84 -18.45
CA SER A 402 13.09 -9.16 -19.56
C SER A 402 11.68 -8.61 -19.33
N GLY A 403 11.14 -8.73 -18.09
CA GLY A 403 9.85 -8.18 -17.73
C GLY A 403 9.80 -6.65 -17.87
N LEU A 404 10.81 -5.96 -17.35
CA LEU A 404 10.88 -4.50 -17.40
C LEU A 404 11.10 -3.94 -18.81
N VAL A 405 11.83 -4.66 -19.67
CA VAL A 405 11.93 -4.32 -21.10
C VAL A 405 10.57 -4.46 -21.79
N LEU A 406 9.83 -5.55 -21.53
CA LEU A 406 8.47 -5.71 -22.08
C LEU A 406 7.53 -4.61 -21.60
N ALA A 407 7.60 -4.23 -20.32
CA ALA A 407 6.83 -3.12 -19.77
C ALA A 407 7.20 -1.79 -20.42
N GLY A 408 8.50 -1.52 -20.59
CA GLY A 408 9.00 -0.31 -21.26
C GLY A 408 8.54 -0.22 -22.71
N ILE A 409 8.56 -1.34 -23.46
CA ILE A 409 8.02 -1.41 -24.83
C ILE A 409 6.52 -1.10 -24.82
N GLY A 410 5.74 -1.73 -23.93
CA GLY A 410 4.31 -1.49 -23.81
C GLY A 410 3.99 -0.01 -23.52
N LEU A 411 4.68 0.60 -22.56
CA LEU A 411 4.55 2.03 -22.22
C LEU A 411 4.95 2.95 -23.39
N THR A 412 6.01 2.62 -24.12
CA THR A 412 6.42 3.38 -25.30
C THR A 412 5.37 3.30 -26.41
N LEU A 413 4.78 2.13 -26.64
CA LEU A 413 3.69 1.99 -27.61
C LEU A 413 2.46 2.80 -27.17
N MET A 414 2.12 2.79 -25.87
CA MET A 414 1.01 3.58 -25.33
C MET A 414 1.27 5.09 -25.42
N SER A 415 2.52 5.54 -25.30
CA SER A 415 2.85 6.97 -25.46
C SER A 415 2.60 7.52 -26.87
N GLY A 416 2.43 6.66 -27.86
CA GLY A 416 2.02 7.02 -29.21
C GLY A 416 0.50 7.04 -29.43
N TRP A 417 -0.32 6.76 -28.41
CA TRP A 417 -1.77 6.73 -28.57
C TRP A 417 -2.37 8.12 -28.72
N GLY A 418 -3.25 8.29 -29.71
CA GLY A 418 -4.02 9.49 -29.96
C GLY A 418 -5.48 9.36 -29.50
N SER A 419 -6.30 10.35 -29.85
CA SER A 419 -7.72 10.46 -29.45
C SER A 419 -8.62 9.28 -29.87
N GLY A 420 -8.26 8.55 -30.95
CA GLY A 420 -9.01 7.38 -31.44
C GLY A 420 -8.47 6.02 -30.99
N SER A 421 -7.28 5.97 -30.39
CA SER A 421 -6.56 4.72 -30.14
C SER A 421 -7.31 3.75 -29.24
N LEU A 422 -7.95 4.26 -28.19
CA LEU A 422 -8.68 3.42 -27.22
C LEU A 422 -10.00 2.82 -27.74
N GLN A 423 -10.49 3.28 -28.88
CA GLN A 423 -11.68 2.71 -29.52
C GLN A 423 -11.42 1.33 -30.12
N SER A 424 -10.17 1.05 -30.51
CA SER A 424 -9.78 -0.25 -31.04
C SER A 424 -9.41 -1.22 -29.94
N TRP A 425 -10.27 -2.18 -29.68
CA TRP A 425 -10.01 -3.28 -28.73
C TRP A 425 -8.78 -4.11 -29.11
N TRP A 426 -8.65 -4.45 -30.41
CA TRP A 426 -7.63 -5.37 -30.88
C TRP A 426 -6.22 -4.83 -30.82
N SER A 427 -6.02 -3.53 -30.98
CA SER A 427 -4.70 -2.89 -30.92
C SER A 427 -4.29 -2.52 -29.48
N THR A 428 -5.23 -2.11 -28.62
CA THR A 428 -4.92 -1.61 -27.28
C THR A 428 -4.78 -2.70 -26.24
N THR A 429 -5.59 -3.77 -26.32
CA THR A 429 -5.55 -4.86 -25.35
C THR A 429 -4.20 -5.57 -25.28
N PRO A 430 -3.56 -5.96 -26.40
CA PRO A 430 -2.24 -6.59 -26.35
C PRO A 430 -1.16 -5.68 -25.76
N VAL A 431 -1.21 -4.36 -26.03
CA VAL A 431 -0.22 -3.40 -25.52
C VAL A 431 -0.39 -3.21 -24.01
N LEU A 432 -1.62 -3.05 -23.51
CA LEU A 432 -1.92 -3.00 -22.08
C LEU A 432 -1.51 -4.29 -21.38
N ALA A 433 -1.85 -5.44 -21.97
CA ALA A 433 -1.47 -6.73 -21.43
C ALA A 433 0.05 -6.94 -21.40
N LEU A 434 0.77 -6.50 -22.44
CA LEU A 434 2.23 -6.55 -22.50
C LEU A 434 2.87 -5.77 -21.36
N ALA A 435 2.42 -4.54 -21.14
CA ALA A 435 2.92 -3.70 -20.05
C ALA A 435 2.62 -4.31 -18.67
N GLY A 436 1.38 -4.78 -18.45
CA GLY A 436 0.97 -5.41 -17.20
C GLY A 436 1.74 -6.70 -16.93
N PHE A 437 1.83 -7.58 -17.93
CA PHE A 437 2.59 -8.81 -17.83
C PHE A 437 4.06 -8.54 -17.53
N GLY A 438 4.67 -7.56 -18.21
CA GLY A 438 6.07 -7.18 -18.02
C GLY A 438 6.35 -6.66 -16.60
N LEU A 439 5.53 -5.75 -16.07
CA LEU A 439 5.66 -5.27 -14.69
C LEU A 439 5.44 -6.40 -13.68
N GLY A 440 4.44 -7.26 -13.91
CA GLY A 440 4.16 -8.42 -13.07
C GLY A 440 5.35 -9.37 -13.00
N LEU A 441 5.99 -9.65 -14.16
CA LEU A 441 7.13 -10.55 -14.29
C LEU A 441 8.31 -10.14 -13.39
N ALA A 442 8.48 -8.84 -13.10
CA ALA A 442 9.55 -8.31 -12.27
C ALA A 442 9.29 -8.43 -10.75
N ILE A 443 8.04 -8.59 -10.29
CA ILE A 443 7.69 -8.54 -8.85
C ILE A 443 8.42 -9.60 -8.03
N ALA A 444 8.31 -10.87 -8.43
CA ALA A 444 8.90 -11.98 -7.68
C ALA A 444 10.44 -11.94 -7.69
N PRO A 445 11.13 -11.68 -8.83
CA PRO A 445 12.58 -11.56 -8.89
C PRO A 445 13.15 -10.44 -8.01
N VAL A 446 12.51 -9.27 -8.00
CA VAL A 446 12.94 -8.12 -7.18
C VAL A 446 12.84 -8.44 -5.69
N ASN A 447 11.72 -9.00 -5.24
CA ASN A 447 11.54 -9.44 -3.85
C ASN A 447 12.56 -10.54 -3.47
N ALA A 448 12.77 -11.51 -4.35
CA ALA A 448 13.73 -12.59 -4.10
C ALA A 448 15.18 -12.09 -4.02
N ALA A 449 15.58 -11.18 -4.91
CA ALA A 449 16.92 -10.60 -4.91
C ALA A 449 17.18 -9.79 -3.63
N ALA A 450 16.21 -9.00 -3.19
CA ALA A 450 16.31 -8.24 -1.95
C ALA A 450 16.45 -9.16 -0.73
N LEU A 451 15.71 -10.27 -0.68
CA LEU A 451 15.70 -11.22 0.43
C LEU A 451 16.87 -12.21 0.40
N ALA A 452 17.57 -12.35 -0.73
CA ALA A 452 18.62 -13.36 -0.89
C ALA A 452 19.85 -13.14 0.02
N GLU A 453 20.17 -11.88 0.30
CA GLU A 453 21.31 -11.47 1.13
C GLU A 453 20.88 -11.00 2.53
N ALA A 454 19.57 -10.99 2.80
CA ALA A 454 19.05 -10.57 4.09
C ALA A 454 19.33 -11.64 5.14
N PRO A 455 19.90 -11.28 6.31
CA PRO A 455 19.98 -12.19 7.46
C PRO A 455 18.57 -12.64 7.89
N ASP A 456 18.47 -13.81 8.52
CA ASP A 456 17.18 -14.38 8.95
C ASP A 456 16.39 -13.45 9.90
N ASP A 457 17.10 -12.61 10.67
CA ASP A 457 16.53 -11.63 11.60
C ASP A 457 16.22 -10.27 10.95
N ALA A 458 16.30 -10.17 9.62
CA ALA A 458 16.05 -8.93 8.88
C ALA A 458 15.11 -9.09 7.66
N HIS A 459 14.53 -10.28 7.44
CA HIS A 459 13.62 -10.52 6.33
C HIS A 459 12.40 -9.58 6.34
N GLY A 460 11.87 -9.24 7.51
CA GLY A 460 10.74 -8.33 7.66
C GLY A 460 11.10 -6.89 7.28
N VAL A 461 12.24 -6.39 7.77
CA VAL A 461 12.74 -5.05 7.42
C VAL A 461 13.00 -4.95 5.92
N VAL A 462 13.71 -5.93 5.34
CA VAL A 462 14.03 -5.91 3.91
C VAL A 462 12.76 -5.97 3.06
N SER A 463 11.81 -6.83 3.39
CA SER A 463 10.52 -6.90 2.70
C SER A 463 9.77 -5.57 2.77
N SER A 464 9.77 -4.92 3.94
CA SER A 464 9.12 -3.62 4.12
C SER A 464 9.79 -2.52 3.30
N LEU A 465 11.12 -2.53 3.18
CA LEU A 465 11.86 -1.55 2.37
C LEU A 465 11.56 -1.69 0.88
N VAL A 466 11.41 -2.92 0.35
CA VAL A 466 11.04 -3.14 -1.05
C VAL A 466 9.65 -2.58 -1.36
N VAL A 467 8.67 -2.85 -0.48
CA VAL A 467 7.31 -2.33 -0.62
C VAL A 467 7.32 -0.80 -0.48
N LEU A 468 8.06 -0.28 0.50
CA LEU A 468 8.21 1.15 0.73
C LEU A 468 8.80 1.86 -0.50
N ALA A 469 9.87 1.32 -1.09
CA ALA A 469 10.49 1.87 -2.28
C ALA A 469 9.47 1.95 -3.44
N ARG A 470 8.68 0.89 -3.65
CA ARG A 470 7.63 0.87 -4.68
C ARG A 470 6.56 1.94 -4.44
N MET A 471 6.05 2.06 -3.21
CA MET A 471 5.04 3.06 -2.85
C MET A 471 5.58 4.48 -2.98
N THR A 472 6.83 4.71 -2.54
CA THR A 472 7.52 5.99 -2.73
C THR A 472 7.67 6.33 -4.22
N GLY A 473 8.02 5.33 -5.04
CA GLY A 473 8.09 5.47 -6.50
C GLY A 473 6.74 5.84 -7.11
N MET A 474 5.64 5.24 -6.65
CA MET A 474 4.30 5.60 -7.13
C MET A 474 3.95 7.06 -6.79
N VAL A 475 4.18 7.50 -5.55
CA VAL A 475 3.86 8.86 -5.11
C VAL A 475 4.75 9.90 -5.80
N ALA A 476 6.06 9.69 -5.78
CA ALA A 476 7.02 10.60 -6.42
C ALA A 476 6.88 10.60 -7.96
N GLY A 477 6.62 9.43 -8.55
CA GLY A 477 6.36 9.26 -9.97
C GLY A 477 5.11 10.00 -10.42
N LEU A 478 4.01 9.84 -9.68
CA LEU A 478 2.77 10.58 -9.95
C LEU A 478 3.03 12.08 -9.97
N ALA A 479 3.67 12.61 -8.92
CA ALA A 479 3.95 14.04 -8.82
C ALA A 479 4.85 14.54 -9.96
N LEU A 480 5.99 13.89 -10.19
CA LEU A 480 6.96 14.31 -11.19
C LEU A 480 6.40 14.20 -12.61
N LEU A 481 5.80 13.05 -12.94
CA LEU A 481 5.28 12.81 -14.29
C LEU A 481 4.08 13.71 -14.59
N THR A 482 3.18 13.91 -13.61
CA THR A 482 2.05 14.85 -13.77
C THR A 482 2.54 16.28 -13.95
N ALA A 483 3.56 16.72 -13.19
CA ALA A 483 4.14 18.06 -13.35
C ALA A 483 4.70 18.29 -14.76
N VAL A 484 5.48 17.34 -15.27
CA VAL A 484 6.04 17.41 -16.62
C VAL A 484 4.92 17.32 -17.67
N GLY A 485 3.94 16.45 -17.47
CA GLY A 485 2.76 16.30 -18.34
C GLY A 485 1.94 17.58 -18.43
N LEU A 486 1.62 18.21 -17.28
CA LEU A 486 0.90 19.48 -17.22
C LEU A 486 1.68 20.62 -17.88
N HIS A 487 3.00 20.68 -17.69
CA HIS A 487 3.81 21.68 -18.41
C HIS A 487 3.65 21.55 -19.93
N ARG A 488 3.68 20.32 -20.44
CA ARG A 488 3.44 20.03 -21.86
C ARG A 488 2.00 20.34 -22.29
N TYR A 489 1.02 20.05 -21.46
CA TYR A 489 -0.38 20.41 -21.69
C TYR A 489 -0.54 21.92 -21.87
N TYR A 490 -0.04 22.73 -20.92
CA TYR A 490 -0.16 24.20 -21.01
C TYR A 490 0.62 24.77 -22.19
N ALA A 491 1.77 24.23 -22.53
CA ALA A 491 2.51 24.61 -23.74
C ALA A 491 1.70 24.29 -25.01
N ALA A 492 1.03 23.14 -25.06
CA ALA A 492 0.15 22.78 -26.16
C ALA A 492 -1.09 23.71 -26.23
N VAL A 493 -1.73 24.01 -25.10
CA VAL A 493 -2.88 24.93 -25.03
C VAL A 493 -2.49 26.35 -25.47
N ALA A 494 -1.32 26.85 -25.04
CA ALA A 494 -0.82 28.17 -25.44
C ALA A 494 -0.57 28.30 -26.95
N ALA A 495 -0.28 27.18 -27.63
CA ALA A 495 -0.08 27.13 -29.08
C ALA A 495 -1.40 27.05 -29.89
N LEU A 496 -2.56 26.88 -29.22
CA LEU A 496 -3.85 26.78 -29.90
C LEU A 496 -4.34 28.16 -30.40
N PRO A 497 -4.83 28.25 -31.66
CA PRO A 497 -5.41 29.48 -32.19
C PRO A 497 -6.71 29.89 -31.48
N ASP A 498 -7.46 28.92 -30.97
CA ASP A 498 -8.72 29.10 -30.24
C ASP A 498 -8.76 28.12 -29.04
N GLN A 499 -8.60 28.71 -27.85
CA GLN A 499 -8.55 27.98 -26.59
C GLN A 499 -9.95 27.59 -26.05
N THR A 500 -11.01 27.98 -26.72
CA THR A 500 -12.39 27.67 -26.32
C THR A 500 -12.91 26.36 -26.91
N ARG A 501 -12.23 25.79 -27.91
CA ARG A 501 -12.64 24.57 -28.57
C ARG A 501 -12.36 23.35 -27.72
N SER A 502 -13.40 22.67 -27.24
CA SER A 502 -13.32 21.48 -26.40
C SER A 502 -12.48 20.33 -27.01
N GLY A 503 -12.56 20.14 -28.34
CA GLY A 503 -11.76 19.16 -29.05
C GLY A 503 -10.25 19.46 -29.07
N ALA A 504 -9.88 20.75 -29.13
CA ALA A 504 -8.48 21.18 -29.08
C ALA A 504 -7.90 21.02 -27.67
N LEU A 505 -8.69 21.31 -26.63
CA LEU A 505 -8.30 21.04 -25.23
C LEU A 505 -8.14 19.56 -24.94
N ALA A 506 -9.03 18.69 -25.48
CA ALA A 506 -8.89 17.25 -25.38
C ALA A 506 -7.60 16.75 -26.06
N ALA A 507 -7.24 17.29 -27.23
CA ALA A 507 -5.98 16.97 -27.90
C ALA A 507 -4.75 17.38 -27.08
N ALA A 508 -4.77 18.55 -26.42
CA ALA A 508 -3.73 18.95 -25.47
C ALA A 508 -3.64 17.99 -24.28
N GLY A 509 -4.78 17.52 -23.75
CA GLY A 509 -4.83 16.49 -22.71
C GLY A 509 -4.20 15.16 -23.13
N VAL A 510 -4.35 14.78 -24.41
CA VAL A 510 -3.65 13.61 -24.96
C VAL A 510 -2.13 13.79 -24.92
N VAL A 511 -1.60 14.98 -25.22
CA VAL A 511 -0.15 15.29 -25.14
C VAL A 511 0.37 15.12 -23.71
N GLN A 512 -0.42 15.54 -22.70
CA GLN A 512 -0.10 15.29 -21.30
C GLN A 512 0.09 13.80 -21.04
N VAL A 513 -0.91 12.97 -21.38
CA VAL A 513 -0.87 11.51 -21.15
C VAL A 513 0.29 10.85 -21.89
N GLN A 514 0.53 11.21 -23.15
CA GLN A 514 1.68 10.70 -23.91
C GLN A 514 3.01 10.99 -23.22
N THR A 515 3.16 12.21 -22.65
CA THR A 515 4.36 12.62 -21.92
C THR A 515 4.56 11.78 -20.64
N VAL A 516 3.49 11.56 -19.88
CA VAL A 516 3.51 10.76 -18.65
C VAL A 516 3.87 9.29 -18.96
N LEU A 517 3.24 8.70 -19.97
CA LEU A 517 3.51 7.32 -20.37
C LEU A 517 4.94 7.14 -20.89
N LEU A 518 5.49 8.13 -21.62
CA LEU A 518 6.88 8.12 -22.03
C LEU A 518 7.84 8.19 -20.83
N GLY A 519 7.52 9.03 -19.83
CA GLY A 519 8.29 9.08 -18.58
C GLY A 519 8.23 7.75 -17.81
N GLY A 520 7.07 7.10 -17.79
CA GLY A 520 6.91 5.74 -17.25
C GLY A 520 7.73 4.69 -18.01
N ALA A 521 7.82 4.79 -19.36
CA ALA A 521 8.67 3.95 -20.18
C ALA A 521 10.15 4.12 -19.86
N MET A 522 10.60 5.37 -19.73
CA MET A 522 12.00 5.68 -19.34
C MET A 522 12.32 5.07 -17.96
N ALA A 523 11.40 5.16 -16.99
CA ALA A 523 11.56 4.53 -15.68
C ALA A 523 11.65 3.00 -15.79
N ALA A 524 10.82 2.35 -16.63
CA ALA A 524 10.86 0.92 -16.84
C ALA A 524 12.18 0.46 -17.49
N PHE A 525 12.70 1.17 -18.51
CA PHE A 525 13.99 0.85 -19.10
C PHE A 525 15.17 1.11 -18.15
N ALA A 526 15.13 2.20 -17.37
CA ALA A 526 16.12 2.45 -16.32
C ALA A 526 16.10 1.33 -15.27
N ALA A 527 14.91 0.90 -14.84
CA ALA A 527 14.77 -0.25 -13.96
C ALA A 527 15.33 -1.55 -14.58
N ALA A 528 15.11 -1.77 -15.87
CA ALA A 528 15.66 -2.92 -16.59
C ALA A 528 17.19 -2.94 -16.58
N LEU A 529 17.83 -1.80 -16.79
CA LEU A 529 19.29 -1.66 -16.72
C LEU A 529 19.81 -1.95 -15.32
N ILE A 530 19.16 -1.41 -14.28
CA ILE A 530 19.55 -1.65 -12.89
C ILE A 530 19.30 -3.12 -12.49
N ALA A 531 18.25 -3.75 -13.04
CA ALA A 531 17.91 -5.14 -12.77
C ALA A 531 19.00 -6.13 -13.24
N LEU A 532 19.87 -5.76 -14.17
CA LEU A 532 21.06 -6.54 -14.54
C LEU A 532 22.01 -6.76 -13.35
N ALA A 533 22.00 -5.85 -12.38
CA ALA A 533 22.80 -5.98 -11.15
C ALA A 533 22.17 -6.92 -10.10
N LEU A 534 20.96 -7.45 -10.33
CA LEU A 534 20.33 -8.42 -9.45
C LEU A 534 20.98 -9.80 -9.61
N SER A 535 22.09 -10.05 -8.92
CA SER A 535 22.81 -11.31 -9.02
C SER A 535 22.02 -12.48 -8.40
N ALA A 536 22.14 -13.67 -9.00
CA ALA A 536 21.67 -14.89 -8.35
C ALA A 536 22.62 -15.25 -7.18
N PRO A 537 22.13 -15.76 -6.03
CA PRO A 537 23.01 -16.30 -5.01
C PRO A 537 23.85 -17.42 -5.63
N ARG A 538 25.19 -17.30 -5.55
CA ARG A 538 26.08 -18.33 -6.06
C ARG A 538 25.97 -19.57 -5.17
N ALA A 539 25.49 -20.67 -5.72
CA ALA A 539 25.35 -21.97 -5.06
C ALA A 539 26.66 -22.58 -4.50
N GLY A 540 27.79 -21.87 -4.64
CA GLY A 540 29.13 -22.36 -4.30
C GLY A 540 29.63 -22.08 -2.88
N THR A 541 29.05 -21.12 -2.15
CA THR A 541 29.62 -20.67 -0.87
C THR A 541 29.07 -21.42 0.36
N ILE A 542 27.95 -22.14 0.23
CA ILE A 542 27.34 -22.87 1.37
C ILE A 542 28.08 -24.20 1.63
N ARG A 543 28.72 -24.83 0.62
CA ARG A 543 29.47 -26.07 0.81
C ARG A 543 30.82 -25.91 1.54
N ALA A 544 31.40 -24.72 1.60
CA ALA A 544 32.68 -24.48 2.26
C ALA A 544 32.56 -24.35 3.78
N ASN A 545 31.41 -23.85 4.28
CA ASN A 545 31.25 -23.57 5.72
C ASN A 545 30.80 -24.79 6.54
N ASP A 546 30.19 -25.82 5.90
CA ASP A 546 29.75 -27.03 6.58
C ASP A 546 30.92 -28.03 6.78
N LYS A 547 32.01 -27.92 5.99
CA LYS A 547 33.23 -28.70 6.21
C LYS A 547 34.14 -28.16 7.33
N GLY A 548 33.99 -26.87 7.70
CA GLY A 548 34.77 -26.25 8.79
C GLY A 548 34.20 -26.50 10.20
N ARG A 549 32.94 -26.92 10.33
CA ARG A 549 32.30 -27.23 11.62
C ARG A 549 32.36 -28.72 12.06
N ARG A 550 32.97 -29.58 11.24
CA ARG A 550 33.18 -31.03 11.55
C ARG A 550 34.64 -31.38 11.77
N ARG A 551 35.48 -30.42 12.15
CA ARG A 551 36.83 -30.72 12.68
C ARG A 551 37.01 -30.14 14.05
#